data_dba7e5a7df574f683b1139b2f4185f97
#
_entry.id   dba7e5a7df574f683b1139b2f4185f97
#
_cell.length_a   1.000
_cell.length_b   1.000
_cell.length_c   1.000
_cell.angle_alpha   90.00
_cell.angle_beta   90.00
_cell.angle_gamma   90.00
#
_symmetry.space_group_name_H-M   'P 1'
#
loop_
_entity.id
_entity.type
_entity.pdbx_description
1 polymer ?
#
loop_
_entity_poly.entity_id
_entity_poly.type
_entity_poly.pdbx_seq_one_letter_code
_entity_poly.pdbx_strand_id
1 'polypeptide(L)'
;MSMLGASEAKKRPIEISGYAIVAEDDKIAGADGLLPPSLRNDKDWEYYQRALAGSDLIVFGHVSHELEPNERGDQRLVVSRRVAGLERRADGWWWNPVRIMWPAVVEQVLPLGGAVAVPGGQGVFDMFLQIGFDAFHLSRAHGVKLPGGRSIFSACDRGLSAGEVLAEAGLSPSEKIALDPEHGVDMVIWRRAIRGGR
;
A
#
# COMPACT_ATOMS: atom_id res chain seq x y z
N MET A 1 -28.27 -29.15 -28.48
CA MET A 1 -27.63 -27.83 -28.23
C MET A 1 -27.25 -27.79 -26.75
N SER A 2 -25.98 -28.03 -26.48
CA SER A 2 -25.44 -28.10 -25.11
C SER A 2 -25.13 -26.69 -24.66
N MET A 3 -25.81 -26.22 -23.61
CA MET A 3 -25.48 -24.98 -22.93
C MET A 3 -24.17 -25.24 -22.15
N LEU A 4 -23.08 -24.68 -22.61
CA LEU A 4 -21.84 -24.58 -21.86
C LEU A 4 -22.12 -23.73 -20.61
N GLY A 5 -22.12 -24.39 -19.44
CA GLY A 5 -22.23 -23.73 -18.17
C GLY A 5 -21.10 -22.73 -17.99
N ALA A 6 -21.43 -21.45 -17.85
CA ALA A 6 -20.47 -20.46 -17.38
C ALA A 6 -20.00 -20.89 -16.00
N SER A 7 -18.72 -21.27 -15.89
CA SER A 7 -18.07 -21.51 -14.61
C SER A 7 -18.16 -20.21 -13.80
N GLU A 8 -18.97 -20.19 -12.75
CA GLU A 8 -18.98 -19.09 -11.79
C GLU A 8 -17.57 -18.96 -11.21
N ALA A 9 -16.89 -17.88 -11.56
CA ALA A 9 -15.56 -17.59 -11.05
C ALA A 9 -15.65 -17.45 -9.52
N LYS A 10 -15.02 -18.37 -8.79
CA LYS A 10 -15.06 -18.42 -7.32
C LYS A 10 -14.46 -17.13 -6.75
N LYS A 11 -15.24 -16.40 -5.94
CA LYS A 11 -14.78 -15.19 -5.26
C LYS A 11 -13.59 -15.51 -4.36
N ARG A 12 -12.48 -14.79 -4.55
CA ARG A 12 -11.27 -14.89 -3.72
C ARG A 12 -11.39 -13.98 -2.50
N PRO A 13 -10.73 -14.26 -1.38
CA PRO A 13 -10.58 -13.28 -0.30
C PRO A 13 -9.88 -12.04 -0.84
N ILE A 14 -10.16 -10.89 -0.22
CA ILE A 14 -9.42 -9.66 -0.46
C ILE A 14 -8.24 -9.66 0.49
N GLU A 15 -7.02 -9.54 -0.05
CA GLU A 15 -5.78 -9.48 0.70
C GLU A 15 -5.13 -8.11 0.48
N ILE A 16 -4.99 -7.32 1.55
CA ILE A 16 -4.50 -5.95 1.50
C ILE A 16 -3.06 -5.90 2.00
N SER A 17 -2.15 -5.51 1.13
CA SER A 17 -0.73 -5.39 1.45
C SER A 17 -0.21 -3.97 1.23
N GLY A 18 0.44 -3.41 2.27
CA GLY A 18 1.15 -2.14 2.19
C GLY A 18 2.60 -2.34 1.73
N TYR A 19 3.15 -1.37 1.01
CA TYR A 19 4.54 -1.40 0.53
C TYR A 19 5.18 -0.03 0.72
N ALA A 20 6.30 0.03 1.44
CA ALA A 20 7.05 1.26 1.62
C ALA A 20 8.53 1.00 1.88
N ILE A 21 9.38 1.90 1.37
CA ILE A 21 10.74 2.08 1.88
C ILE A 21 10.77 3.33 2.77
N VAL A 22 11.41 3.22 3.93
CA VAL A 22 11.58 4.33 4.88
C VAL A 22 13.04 4.62 5.13
N ALA A 23 13.34 5.86 5.45
CA ALA A 23 14.60 6.27 6.04
C ALA A 23 14.71 5.76 7.49
N GLU A 24 15.85 5.91 8.12
CA GLU A 24 16.11 5.46 9.49
C GLU A 24 15.17 6.13 10.54
N ASP A 25 14.68 7.34 10.21
CA ASP A 25 13.75 8.14 11.01
C ASP A 25 12.26 7.98 10.59
N ASP A 26 11.90 6.84 9.98
CA ASP A 26 10.54 6.48 9.55
C ASP A 26 9.89 7.46 8.56
N LYS A 27 10.70 8.16 7.75
CA LYS A 27 10.24 9.06 6.71
C LYS A 27 10.20 8.37 5.34
N ILE A 28 9.15 8.65 4.57
CA ILE A 28 8.93 8.13 3.20
C ILE A 28 9.19 9.16 2.11
N ALA A 29 9.30 10.43 2.48
CA ALA A 29 9.52 11.52 1.53
C ALA A 29 10.25 12.68 2.20
N GLY A 30 10.87 13.53 1.40
CA GLY A 30 11.45 14.80 1.83
C GLY A 30 10.38 15.80 2.29
N ALA A 31 10.83 16.99 2.73
CA ALA A 31 9.95 18.09 3.13
C ALA A 31 9.08 18.59 1.98
N ASP A 32 9.52 18.41 0.73
CA ASP A 32 8.78 18.70 -0.50
C ASP A 32 7.69 17.65 -0.82
N GLY A 33 7.66 16.56 -0.07
CA GLY A 33 6.73 15.42 -0.27
C GLY A 33 7.13 14.47 -1.38
N LEU A 34 8.32 14.61 -1.96
CA LEU A 34 8.84 13.75 -3.01
C LEU A 34 9.77 12.66 -2.43
N LEU A 35 9.87 11.52 -3.13
CA LEU A 35 10.84 10.49 -2.80
C LEU A 35 12.26 10.99 -3.15
N PRO A 36 13.13 11.21 -2.15
CA PRO A 36 14.46 11.75 -2.42
C PRO A 36 15.36 10.67 -3.05
N PRO A 37 16.38 11.07 -3.84
CA PRO A 37 17.33 10.13 -4.42
C PRO A 37 18.03 9.24 -3.39
N SER A 38 18.29 9.75 -2.19
CA SER A 38 18.94 9.00 -1.10
C SER A 38 18.11 7.82 -0.56
N LEU A 39 16.79 7.82 -0.80
CA LEU A 39 15.90 6.74 -0.39
C LEU A 39 15.59 5.77 -1.55
N ARG A 40 16.03 6.08 -2.76
CA ARG A 40 15.85 5.19 -3.91
C ARG A 40 16.83 4.03 -3.83
N ASN A 41 16.31 2.81 -3.98
CA ASN A 41 17.09 1.58 -4.00
C ASN A 41 16.57 0.65 -5.08
N ASP A 42 17.44 0.16 -5.95
CA ASP A 42 17.04 -0.65 -7.12
C ASP A 42 16.44 -2.00 -6.72
N LYS A 43 16.94 -2.64 -5.65
CA LYS A 43 16.41 -3.93 -5.18
C LYS A 43 15.05 -3.79 -4.55
N ASP A 44 14.82 -2.73 -3.78
CA ASP A 44 13.51 -2.39 -3.23
C ASP A 44 12.54 -2.05 -4.36
N TRP A 45 12.98 -1.28 -5.35
CA TRP A 45 12.18 -0.92 -6.52
C TRP A 45 11.77 -2.14 -7.34
N GLU A 46 12.68 -3.09 -7.62
CA GLU A 46 12.38 -4.35 -8.29
C GLU A 46 11.35 -5.18 -7.52
N TYR A 47 11.50 -5.25 -6.20
CA TYR A 47 10.55 -5.93 -5.31
C TYR A 47 9.17 -5.29 -5.39
N TYR A 48 9.13 -3.98 -5.23
CA TYR A 48 7.91 -3.17 -5.31
C TYR A 48 7.19 -3.33 -6.65
N GLN A 49 7.89 -3.20 -7.77
CA GLN A 49 7.29 -3.34 -9.11
C GLN A 49 6.71 -4.74 -9.33
N ARG A 50 7.37 -5.80 -8.85
CA ARG A 50 6.83 -7.16 -8.92
C ARG A 50 5.56 -7.32 -8.09
N ALA A 51 5.52 -6.72 -6.92
CA ALA A 51 4.35 -6.73 -6.06
C ALA A 51 3.15 -6.03 -6.72
N LEU A 52 3.37 -4.85 -7.32
CA LEU A 52 2.32 -4.15 -8.06
C LEU A 52 1.81 -4.95 -9.25
N ALA A 53 2.72 -5.52 -10.04
CA ALA A 53 2.38 -6.33 -11.21
C ALA A 53 1.58 -7.61 -10.86
N GLY A 54 1.76 -8.14 -9.64
CA GLY A 54 1.03 -9.29 -9.13
C GLY A 54 -0.30 -8.94 -8.43
N SER A 55 -0.67 -7.66 -8.37
CA SER A 55 -1.87 -7.21 -7.67
C SER A 55 -3.06 -7.03 -8.61
N ASP A 56 -4.25 -7.33 -8.12
CA ASP A 56 -5.51 -7.16 -8.87
C ASP A 56 -6.04 -5.72 -8.78
N LEU A 57 -5.59 -4.96 -7.77
CA LEU A 57 -5.93 -3.55 -7.57
C LEU A 57 -4.78 -2.82 -6.90
N ILE A 58 -4.45 -1.60 -7.38
CA ILE A 58 -3.44 -0.74 -6.79
C ILE A 58 -4.12 0.53 -6.26
N VAL A 59 -3.90 0.87 -4.98
CA VAL A 59 -4.54 2.01 -4.33
C VAL A 59 -3.56 3.14 -4.10
N PHE A 60 -3.70 4.23 -4.85
CA PHE A 60 -2.88 5.44 -4.73
C PHE A 60 -3.61 6.60 -4.06
N GLY A 61 -2.90 7.47 -3.36
CA GLY A 61 -3.34 8.84 -3.13
C GLY A 61 -3.29 9.65 -4.42
N HIS A 62 -4.15 10.68 -4.57
CA HIS A 62 -4.21 11.45 -5.82
C HIS A 62 -2.87 12.11 -6.20
N VAL A 63 -2.08 12.58 -5.22
CA VAL A 63 -0.77 13.20 -5.48
C VAL A 63 0.20 12.18 -6.07
N SER A 64 0.28 10.98 -5.49
CA SER A 64 1.14 9.91 -6.02
C SER A 64 0.68 9.46 -7.41
N HIS A 65 -0.63 9.43 -7.65
CA HIS A 65 -1.19 9.10 -8.96
C HIS A 65 -0.86 10.15 -10.03
N GLU A 66 -0.86 11.44 -9.66
CA GLU A 66 -0.45 12.53 -10.57
C GLU A 66 1.06 12.47 -10.90
N LEU A 67 1.90 12.05 -9.95
CA LEU A 67 3.34 11.88 -10.14
C LEU A 67 3.70 10.60 -10.93
N GLU A 68 2.85 9.58 -10.86
CA GLU A 68 3.02 8.29 -11.53
C GLU A 68 1.80 7.98 -12.43
N PRO A 69 1.70 8.56 -13.64
CA PRO A 69 0.60 8.31 -14.56
C PRO A 69 0.38 6.83 -14.85
N ASN A 70 -0.88 6.44 -15.05
CA ASN A 70 -1.24 5.04 -15.29
C ASN A 70 -0.99 4.62 -16.76
N GLU A 71 0.24 4.66 -17.20
CA GLU A 71 0.63 4.33 -18.58
C GLU A 71 0.44 2.84 -18.90
N ARG A 72 0.54 1.96 -17.91
CA ARG A 72 0.38 0.51 -18.07
C ARG A 72 -1.08 0.05 -18.14
N GLY A 73 -2.02 0.94 -17.78
CA GLY A 73 -3.44 0.59 -17.70
C GLY A 73 -3.78 -0.35 -16.53
N ASP A 74 -2.97 -0.34 -15.47
CA ASP A 74 -3.22 -1.12 -14.26
C ASP A 74 -4.58 -0.77 -13.66
N GLN A 75 -5.22 -1.72 -12.97
CA GLN A 75 -6.44 -1.43 -12.24
C GLN A 75 -6.12 -0.59 -11.01
N ARG A 76 -6.35 0.71 -11.11
CA ARG A 76 -6.07 1.70 -10.05
C ARG A 76 -7.31 2.21 -9.36
N LEU A 77 -7.19 2.42 -8.05
CA LEU A 77 -8.14 3.14 -7.22
C LEU A 77 -7.44 4.37 -6.62
N VAL A 78 -7.85 5.54 -7.02
CA VAL A 78 -7.26 6.81 -6.58
C VAL A 78 -8.08 7.39 -5.44
N VAL A 79 -7.46 7.50 -4.27
CA VAL A 79 -8.09 8.09 -3.07
C VAL A 79 -8.06 9.60 -3.17
N SER A 80 -9.24 10.24 -3.21
CA SER A 80 -9.36 11.69 -3.32
C SER A 80 -10.67 12.22 -2.73
N ARG A 81 -10.58 13.27 -1.91
CA ARG A 81 -11.77 13.99 -1.43
C ARG A 81 -12.38 14.95 -2.47
N ARG A 82 -11.74 15.08 -3.64
CA ARG A 82 -12.19 15.97 -4.73
C ARG A 82 -13.32 15.37 -5.59
N VAL A 83 -13.63 14.08 -5.39
CA VAL A 83 -14.73 13.40 -6.10
C VAL A 83 -15.95 13.24 -5.20
N ALA A 84 -17.15 13.15 -5.78
CA ALA A 84 -18.41 13.09 -5.04
C ALA A 84 -18.61 11.74 -4.32
N GLY A 85 -18.02 10.66 -4.85
CA GLY A 85 -18.20 9.31 -4.33
C GLY A 85 -17.19 8.33 -4.90
N LEU A 86 -17.67 7.36 -5.66
CA LEU A 86 -16.87 6.42 -6.45
C LEU A 86 -17.15 6.68 -7.93
N GLU A 87 -16.13 7.04 -8.68
CA GLU A 87 -16.23 7.43 -10.08
C GLU A 87 -15.26 6.62 -10.94
N ARG A 88 -15.72 6.11 -12.09
CA ARG A 88 -14.84 5.51 -13.10
C ARG A 88 -14.35 6.60 -14.05
N ARG A 89 -13.04 6.74 -14.21
CA ARG A 89 -12.38 7.64 -15.15
C ARG A 89 -11.48 6.87 -16.11
N ALA A 90 -10.92 7.54 -17.10
CA ALA A 90 -10.05 6.92 -18.08
C ALA A 90 -8.78 6.29 -17.46
N ASP A 91 -8.26 6.89 -16.40
CA ASP A 91 -7.02 6.53 -15.69
C ASP A 91 -7.22 5.60 -14.49
N GLY A 92 -8.47 5.28 -14.12
CA GLY A 92 -8.76 4.40 -13.00
C GLY A 92 -10.10 4.69 -12.33
N TRP A 93 -10.30 4.08 -11.17
CA TRP A 93 -11.38 4.42 -10.27
C TRP A 93 -10.93 5.54 -9.32
N TRP A 94 -11.83 6.48 -9.02
CA TRP A 94 -11.61 7.55 -8.07
C TRP A 94 -12.58 7.42 -6.92
N TRP A 95 -12.08 7.46 -5.70
CA TRP A 95 -12.84 7.16 -4.49
C TRP A 95 -12.71 8.25 -3.43
N ASN A 96 -13.86 8.71 -2.93
CA ASN A 96 -13.94 9.57 -1.75
C ASN A 96 -14.26 8.73 -0.51
N PRO A 97 -13.28 8.48 0.39
CA PRO A 97 -13.47 7.60 1.54
C PRO A 97 -14.39 8.18 2.62
N VAL A 98 -14.68 9.49 2.57
CA VAL A 98 -15.66 10.12 3.47
C VAL A 98 -17.10 9.83 3.04
N ARG A 99 -17.33 9.48 1.77
CA ARG A 99 -18.66 9.29 1.18
C ARG A 99 -19.03 7.84 1.00
N ILE A 100 -18.09 6.99 0.70
CA ILE A 100 -18.34 5.57 0.42
C ILE A 100 -17.34 4.73 1.22
N MET A 101 -17.85 3.78 1.99
CA MET A 101 -17.05 2.87 2.82
C MET A 101 -16.35 1.82 1.97
N TRP A 102 -15.18 1.37 2.40
CA TRP A 102 -14.35 0.39 1.71
C TRP A 102 -15.09 -0.88 1.23
N PRO A 103 -15.95 -1.54 2.03
CA PRO A 103 -16.68 -2.73 1.55
C PRO A 103 -17.51 -2.47 0.29
N ALA A 104 -18.20 -1.33 0.21
CA ALA A 104 -18.98 -0.99 -0.98
C ALA A 104 -18.12 -0.63 -2.20
N VAL A 105 -16.92 -0.12 -1.97
CA VAL A 105 -15.93 0.15 -3.04
C VAL A 105 -15.46 -1.16 -3.66
N VAL A 106 -15.02 -2.12 -2.84
CA VAL A 106 -14.46 -3.39 -3.36
C VAL A 106 -15.51 -4.24 -4.06
N GLU A 107 -16.79 -4.17 -3.66
CA GLU A 107 -17.87 -4.85 -4.37
C GLU A 107 -18.01 -4.38 -5.83
N GLN A 108 -17.71 -3.11 -6.10
CA GLN A 108 -17.79 -2.54 -7.45
C GLN A 108 -16.47 -2.64 -8.22
N VAL A 109 -15.35 -2.41 -7.54
CA VAL A 109 -14.02 -2.29 -8.17
C VAL A 109 -13.34 -3.65 -8.29
N LEU A 110 -13.57 -4.56 -7.34
CA LEU A 110 -12.92 -5.86 -7.26
C LEU A 110 -13.93 -6.97 -6.88
N PRO A 111 -15.00 -7.16 -7.67
CA PRO A 111 -16.13 -8.05 -7.32
C PRO A 111 -15.73 -9.51 -7.11
N LEU A 112 -14.66 -9.97 -7.77
CA LEU A 112 -14.13 -11.33 -7.61
C LEU A 112 -13.11 -11.46 -6.48
N GLY A 113 -12.85 -10.38 -5.73
CA GLY A 113 -11.79 -10.34 -4.73
C GLY A 113 -10.40 -10.43 -5.34
N GLY A 114 -9.35 -10.51 -4.50
CA GLY A 114 -7.97 -10.62 -4.94
C GLY A 114 -7.00 -9.76 -4.14
N ALA A 115 -5.79 -9.63 -4.66
CA ALA A 115 -4.70 -8.90 -4.03
C ALA A 115 -4.82 -7.38 -4.26
N VAL A 116 -4.74 -6.63 -3.18
CA VAL A 116 -4.77 -5.16 -3.17
C VAL A 116 -3.42 -4.64 -2.70
N ALA A 117 -2.70 -3.94 -3.57
CA ALA A 117 -1.46 -3.25 -3.20
C ALA A 117 -1.75 -1.81 -2.79
N VAL A 118 -1.17 -1.39 -1.68
CA VAL A 118 -1.26 -0.02 -1.15
C VAL A 118 0.15 0.56 -1.05
N PRO A 119 0.63 1.29 -2.07
CA PRO A 119 1.96 1.90 -2.07
C PRO A 119 2.05 3.26 -1.33
N GLY A 120 0.95 3.71 -0.78
CA GLY A 120 0.96 4.85 0.12
C GLY A 120 0.56 6.19 -0.53
N GLY A 121 0.92 7.27 -0.04
CA GLY A 121 1.55 7.96 1.03
C GLY A 121 0.85 7.93 2.40
N GLN A 122 1.35 8.75 3.30
CA GLN A 122 0.97 8.77 4.71
C GLN A 122 -0.55 8.68 4.94
N GLY A 123 -1.34 9.57 4.35
CA GLY A 123 -2.80 9.58 4.58
C GLY A 123 -3.53 8.34 4.04
N VAL A 124 -3.01 7.69 3.00
CA VAL A 124 -3.55 6.41 2.50
C VAL A 124 -3.16 5.28 3.45
N PHE A 125 -1.92 5.25 3.93
CA PHE A 125 -1.49 4.28 4.92
C PHE A 125 -2.28 4.40 6.22
N ASP A 126 -2.46 5.61 6.76
CA ASP A 126 -3.26 5.85 7.97
C ASP A 126 -4.70 5.35 7.81
N MET A 127 -5.30 5.58 6.64
CA MET A 127 -6.64 5.09 6.35
C MET A 127 -6.69 3.57 6.29
N PHE A 128 -5.71 2.93 5.65
CA PHE A 128 -5.67 1.47 5.55
C PHE A 128 -5.24 0.77 6.84
N LEU A 129 -4.58 1.45 7.79
CA LEU A 129 -4.44 0.95 9.17
C LEU A 129 -5.80 0.74 9.83
N GLN A 130 -6.78 1.61 9.56
CA GLN A 130 -8.15 1.49 10.10
C GLN A 130 -8.99 0.43 9.35
N ILE A 131 -8.82 0.31 8.04
CA ILE A 131 -9.48 -0.73 7.23
C ILE A 131 -8.93 -2.10 7.60
N GLY A 132 -7.62 -2.21 7.75
CA GLY A 132 -6.86 -3.40 8.11
C GLY A 132 -5.95 -3.87 6.98
N PHE A 133 -4.65 -3.90 7.25
CA PHE A 133 -3.68 -4.62 6.42
C PHE A 133 -3.65 -6.10 6.80
N ASP A 134 -3.52 -6.97 5.81
CA ASP A 134 -3.16 -8.39 6.00
C ASP A 134 -1.65 -8.55 6.06
N ALA A 135 -0.93 -7.77 5.27
CA ALA A 135 0.52 -7.66 5.34
C ALA A 135 1.00 -6.22 5.10
N PHE A 136 2.19 -5.89 5.62
CA PHE A 136 2.89 -4.65 5.32
C PHE A 136 4.38 -4.95 5.10
N HIS A 137 4.88 -4.64 3.90
CA HIS A 137 6.26 -4.83 3.49
C HIS A 137 7.01 -3.53 3.72
N LEU A 138 7.76 -3.48 4.82
CA LEU A 138 8.48 -2.31 5.28
C LEU A 138 9.96 -2.48 5.02
N SER A 139 10.49 -1.84 3.98
CA SER A 139 11.93 -1.72 3.74
C SER A 139 12.49 -0.52 4.49
N ARG A 140 13.74 -0.63 4.95
CA ARG A 140 14.45 0.44 5.66
C ARG A 140 15.83 0.66 5.07
N ALA A 141 16.11 1.92 4.68
CA ALA A 141 17.44 2.36 4.26
C ALA A 141 18.20 2.88 5.48
N HIS A 142 19.18 2.07 5.96
CA HIS A 142 20.01 2.43 7.09
C HIS A 142 20.99 3.55 6.71
N GLY A 143 21.27 4.44 7.68
CA GLY A 143 22.15 5.59 7.47
C GLY A 143 21.51 6.75 6.70
N VAL A 144 20.29 6.58 6.19
CA VAL A 144 19.52 7.67 5.55
C VAL A 144 18.59 8.30 6.57
N LYS A 145 18.63 9.63 6.70
CA LYS A 145 17.69 10.43 7.51
C LYS A 145 17.11 11.54 6.67
N LEU A 146 15.85 11.87 6.92
CA LEU A 146 15.10 12.90 6.18
C LEU A 146 14.50 13.92 7.16
N PRO A 147 15.33 14.78 7.79
CA PRO A 147 14.85 15.77 8.73
C PRO A 147 13.77 16.68 8.10
N GLY A 148 12.65 16.87 8.80
CA GLY A 148 11.51 17.63 8.28
C GLY A 148 10.71 16.92 7.18
N GLY A 149 11.10 15.71 6.82
CA GLY A 149 10.40 14.90 5.83
C GLY A 149 9.06 14.37 6.35
N ARG A 150 8.31 13.72 5.44
CA ARG A 150 7.00 13.13 5.74
C ARG A 150 7.14 11.74 6.31
N SER A 151 6.57 11.50 7.47
CA SER A 151 6.52 10.18 8.10
C SER A 151 5.64 9.21 7.32
N ILE A 152 5.93 7.92 7.47
CA ILE A 152 5.11 6.86 6.87
C ILE A 152 3.68 6.84 7.46
N PHE A 153 3.54 7.02 8.76
CA PHE A 153 2.28 7.13 9.47
C PHE A 153 2.23 8.43 10.28
N SER A 154 1.06 9.03 10.43
CA SER A 154 0.90 10.24 11.24
C SER A 154 1.22 10.01 12.72
N ALA A 155 1.13 8.77 13.20
CA ALA A 155 1.53 8.41 14.55
C ALA A 155 3.05 8.55 14.78
N CYS A 156 3.86 8.39 13.72
CA CYS A 156 5.31 8.61 13.82
C CYS A 156 5.67 10.08 14.07
N ASP A 157 4.84 11.02 13.63
CA ASP A 157 5.00 12.45 13.95
C ASP A 157 4.77 12.75 15.43
N ARG A 158 4.15 11.81 16.18
CA ARG A 158 3.92 11.89 17.63
C ARG A 158 4.86 11.02 18.46
N GLY A 159 5.90 10.46 17.83
CA GLY A 159 6.99 9.74 18.50
C GLY A 159 6.92 8.23 18.48
N LEU A 160 5.93 7.61 17.84
CA LEU A 160 5.92 6.17 17.62
C LEU A 160 6.83 5.82 16.42
N SER A 161 7.49 4.67 16.48
CA SER A 161 8.13 4.07 15.31
C SER A 161 7.11 3.42 14.39
N ALA A 162 7.46 3.26 13.12
CA ALA A 162 6.63 2.55 12.15
C ALA A 162 6.30 1.10 12.61
N GLY A 163 7.25 0.44 13.27
CA GLY A 163 7.06 -0.89 13.85
C GLY A 163 6.01 -0.91 14.96
N GLU A 164 6.06 0.07 15.89
CA GLU A 164 5.06 0.18 16.96
C GLU A 164 3.66 0.42 16.39
N VAL A 165 3.53 1.28 15.38
CA VAL A 165 2.25 1.54 14.70
C VAL A 165 1.69 0.27 14.06
N LEU A 166 2.53 -0.51 13.39
CA LEU A 166 2.11 -1.78 12.78
C LEU A 166 1.73 -2.83 13.83
N ALA A 167 2.48 -2.89 14.93
CA ALA A 167 2.18 -3.78 16.05
C ALA A 167 0.83 -3.42 16.72
N GLU A 168 0.57 -2.12 16.98
CA GLU A 168 -0.71 -1.63 17.49
C GLU A 168 -1.88 -1.93 16.55
N ALA A 169 -1.63 -1.95 15.22
CA ALA A 169 -2.60 -2.38 14.22
C ALA A 169 -2.82 -3.91 14.17
N GLY A 170 -2.14 -4.68 15.02
CA GLY A 170 -2.28 -6.12 15.14
C GLY A 170 -1.49 -6.94 14.13
N LEU A 171 -0.40 -6.38 13.58
CA LEU A 171 0.54 -7.11 12.75
C LEU A 171 1.76 -7.53 13.58
N SER A 172 2.37 -8.64 13.19
CA SER A 172 3.61 -9.15 13.79
C SER A 172 4.73 -9.20 12.75
N PRO A 173 5.96 -8.84 13.12
CA PRO A 173 7.08 -8.81 12.20
C PRO A 173 7.59 -10.21 11.86
N SER A 174 8.03 -10.40 10.62
CA SER A 174 8.89 -11.52 10.22
C SER A 174 10.32 -11.32 10.71
N GLU A 175 11.17 -12.32 10.48
CA GLU A 175 12.60 -12.10 10.47
C GLU A 175 12.99 -11.06 9.40
N LYS A 176 14.10 -10.38 9.67
CA LYS A 176 14.64 -9.37 8.78
C LYS A 176 15.22 -10.02 7.51
N ILE A 177 14.87 -9.48 6.35
CA ILE A 177 15.33 -9.90 5.04
C ILE A 177 16.38 -8.88 4.57
N ALA A 178 17.60 -9.30 4.34
CA ALA A 178 18.64 -8.46 3.74
C ALA A 178 18.31 -8.25 2.25
N LEU A 179 17.68 -7.14 1.91
CA LEU A 179 17.21 -6.86 0.55
C LEU A 179 18.35 -6.35 -0.34
N ASP A 180 19.12 -5.39 0.17
CA ASP A 180 20.34 -4.87 -0.46
C ASP A 180 21.40 -4.60 0.60
N PRO A 181 22.20 -5.62 0.98
CA PRO A 181 23.24 -5.48 2.00
C PRO A 181 24.33 -4.48 1.65
N GLU A 182 24.63 -4.31 0.36
CA GLU A 182 25.69 -3.39 -0.11
C GLU A 182 25.30 -1.94 0.12
N HIS A 183 24.02 -1.62 0.06
CA HIS A 183 23.48 -0.27 0.28
C HIS A 183 22.74 -0.13 1.61
N GLY A 184 22.86 -1.13 2.50
CA GLY A 184 22.27 -1.07 3.83
C GLY A 184 20.74 -1.04 3.84
N VAL A 185 20.09 -1.78 2.91
CA VAL A 185 18.63 -1.88 2.87
C VAL A 185 18.19 -3.27 3.31
N ASP A 186 17.36 -3.31 4.33
CA ASP A 186 16.64 -4.51 4.75
C ASP A 186 15.12 -4.33 4.70
N MET A 187 14.40 -5.43 4.79
CA MET A 187 12.94 -5.46 4.80
C MET A 187 12.42 -6.35 5.91
N VAL A 188 11.35 -5.92 6.57
CA VAL A 188 10.54 -6.71 7.49
C VAL A 188 9.13 -6.82 6.93
N ILE A 189 8.61 -8.03 6.82
CA ILE A 189 7.23 -8.25 6.42
C ILE A 189 6.38 -8.41 7.68
N TRP A 190 5.51 -7.45 7.91
CA TRP A 190 4.55 -7.48 9.00
C TRP A 190 3.29 -8.20 8.53
N ARG A 191 2.77 -9.15 9.29
CA ARG A 191 1.58 -9.92 8.92
C ARG A 191 0.57 -9.95 10.05
N ARG A 192 -0.69 -9.88 9.68
CA ARG A 192 -1.78 -10.14 10.62
C ARG A 192 -1.76 -11.62 11.01
N ALA A 193 -1.85 -11.93 12.30
CA ALA A 193 -2.01 -13.29 12.75
C ALA A 193 -3.28 -13.88 12.10
N ILE A 194 -3.16 -15.06 11.50
CA ILE A 194 -4.31 -15.80 10.98
C ILE A 194 -5.19 -16.08 12.21
N ARG A 195 -6.39 -15.48 12.25
CA ARG A 195 -7.37 -15.86 13.25
C ARG A 195 -7.71 -17.33 12.98
N GLY A 196 -7.16 -18.23 13.80
CA GLY A 196 -7.49 -19.62 13.73
C GLY A 196 -9.01 -19.74 13.79
N GLY A 197 -9.61 -20.28 12.73
CA GLY A 197 -11.03 -20.57 12.72
C GLY A 197 -11.31 -21.58 13.85
N ARG A 198 -12.21 -21.18 14.76
CA ARG A 198 -12.84 -22.11 15.70
C ARG A 198 -14.03 -22.74 14.99
#